data_94b76ca2a42c2244486420a954b7a903
#
_entry.id   94b76ca2a42c2244486420a954b7a903
#
_cell.length_a   1.000
_cell.length_b   1.000
_cell.length_c   1.000
_cell.angle_alpha   90.00
_cell.angle_beta   90.00
_cell.angle_gamma   90.00
#
_symmetry.space_group_name_H-M   'P 1'
#
loop_
_entity.id
_entity.type
_entity.pdbx_description
1 polymer ?
#
loop_
_entity_poly.entity_id
_entity_poly.type
_entity_poly.pdbx_seq_one_letter_code
_entity_poly.pdbx_strand_id
1 'polypeptide(L)'
;LNLHIGKSDEGYKCFYNLFCNFRSIVTFIRRSSSSTIGNGNDYEMIMKSTEDFVRSMRSLIPHEAEAFFSALEEDAPVSIRLNPTKFRRNPLCFSPEMVAQTVPWSQWGYYLSERPSFTFDPLFHAGYYYVQEASSMFLEYVVRQLVHEPAMCLDLCAAPGGKSAILLSSLPEGSLVVSNEIVRQRACVLSENLIKLGQSNAAVCNNAPADFAAFPRFFDLVLVDAPCSGEGMFRKSENAVAEWSLKNVEMCASRQRNILTDVWDALKPGGLLIYSTCTYNVYENEENVRWIADELGAECVSFPVDEFWGISPALLSGVEAYRFFPHKVKGEGLFVAVLRKSASTKRGTINNSFRQKNKNRGISFLNDIAEYVSLLQNPDDFCFVENRGRITALPRTHVEILLTLAQKLRVMSLGIDIGNKKGCDFIPTHALAMSTQLNPDAFCRQEVSYEQAIAYLRGETIALDRLPLGFVLIAYKNEPLGFVKNLGNRTNNLYPREWRIRSSHLPEKREEPFGMVIEDSTKNPIP
;
A
#
# COMPACT_ATOMS: atom_id res chain seq x y z
N LEU A 1 -9.12 -41.92 -12.57
CA LEU A 1 -7.68 -41.94 -12.34
C LEU A 1 -7.34 -40.87 -11.29
N ASN A 2 -7.18 -41.35 -10.05
CA ASN A 2 -6.74 -40.57 -8.92
C ASN A 2 -5.24 -40.30 -9.04
N LEU A 3 -4.83 -39.05 -9.08
CA LEU A 3 -3.46 -38.64 -8.85
C LEU A 3 -3.39 -37.91 -7.49
N HIS A 4 -2.81 -38.62 -6.52
CA HIS A 4 -2.34 -38.05 -5.27
C HIS A 4 -1.23 -37.03 -5.57
N ILE A 5 -1.48 -35.75 -5.28
CA ILE A 5 -0.44 -34.72 -5.21
C ILE A 5 -0.06 -34.61 -3.72
N GLY A 6 1.12 -35.16 -3.42
CA GLY A 6 1.74 -35.03 -2.11
C GLY A 6 2.03 -33.54 -1.79
N LYS A 7 1.61 -33.13 -0.60
CA LYS A 7 2.00 -31.85 -0.01
C LYS A 7 3.49 -31.91 0.34
N SER A 8 4.33 -31.23 -0.44
CA SER A 8 5.70 -30.96 -0.02
C SER A 8 5.79 -29.57 0.61
N ASP A 9 6.22 -29.55 1.86
CA ASP A 9 6.46 -28.37 2.70
C ASP A 9 7.61 -27.44 2.20
N GLU A 10 8.12 -27.65 1.00
CA GLU A 10 9.26 -26.91 0.46
C GLU A 10 8.90 -25.57 -0.22
N GLY A 11 7.62 -25.32 -0.51
CA GLY A 11 7.19 -24.09 -1.21
C GLY A 11 7.27 -22.80 -0.37
N TYR A 12 7.39 -22.87 0.95
CA TYR A 12 7.37 -21.70 1.86
C TYR A 12 8.74 -21.31 2.42
N LYS A 13 9.77 -22.11 2.24
CA LYS A 13 11.15 -21.78 2.64
C LYS A 13 11.84 -20.77 1.71
N CYS A 14 11.31 -20.52 0.52
CA CYS A 14 11.92 -19.63 -0.47
C CYS A 14 11.71 -18.13 -0.19
N PHE A 15 10.80 -17.73 0.72
CA PHE A 15 10.49 -16.32 0.94
C PHE A 15 11.40 -15.60 1.96
N TYR A 16 12.27 -16.30 2.67
CA TYR A 16 13.04 -15.73 3.78
C TYR A 16 14.56 -15.68 3.59
N ASN A 17 15.13 -16.29 2.54
CA ASN A 17 16.60 -16.41 2.41
C ASN A 17 17.21 -15.96 1.07
N LEU A 18 16.53 -15.12 0.28
CA LEU A 18 17.06 -14.65 -1.00
C LEU A 18 17.31 -13.14 -0.99
N PHE A 19 18.31 -12.70 -0.23
CA PHE A 19 19.03 -11.45 -0.46
C PHE A 19 20.30 -11.75 -1.28
N CYS A 20 20.13 -12.05 -2.57
CA CYS A 20 21.23 -11.96 -3.51
C CYS A 20 21.09 -10.66 -4.29
N ASN A 21 22.00 -9.73 -4.07
CA ASN A 21 22.16 -8.46 -4.77
C ASN A 21 22.39 -8.69 -6.27
N PHE A 22 22.12 -7.67 -7.11
CA PHE A 22 22.63 -7.56 -8.49
C PHE A 22 24.13 -7.90 -8.58
N ARG A 23 24.88 -7.64 -7.50
CA ARG A 23 26.22 -8.17 -7.22
C ARG A 23 26.34 -9.67 -7.43
N SER A 24 25.34 -10.47 -7.07
CA SER A 24 25.33 -11.92 -7.30
C SER A 24 25.14 -12.24 -8.76
N ILE A 25 24.35 -11.46 -9.50
CA ILE A 25 24.13 -11.67 -10.94
C ILE A 25 25.40 -11.30 -11.72
N VAL A 26 26.01 -10.16 -11.47
CA VAL A 26 27.27 -9.74 -12.11
C VAL A 26 28.44 -10.61 -11.61
N THR A 27 28.46 -10.98 -10.33
CA THR A 27 29.48 -11.90 -9.77
C THR A 27 29.23 -13.33 -10.20
N PHE A 28 27.98 -13.75 -10.35
CA PHE A 28 27.58 -15.04 -10.91
C PHE A 28 27.95 -15.11 -12.39
N ILE A 29 27.73 -14.04 -13.17
CA ILE A 29 28.20 -13.90 -14.55
C ILE A 29 29.72 -14.02 -14.64
N ARG A 30 30.46 -13.42 -13.70
CA ARG A 30 31.93 -13.53 -13.62
C ARG A 30 32.45 -14.87 -13.08
N ARG A 31 31.67 -15.59 -12.25
CA ARG A 31 32.06 -16.87 -11.63
C ARG A 31 31.60 -18.11 -12.39
N SER A 32 30.52 -18.04 -13.16
CA SER A 32 29.95 -19.21 -13.84
C SER A 32 30.62 -19.61 -15.16
N SER A 33 31.80 -19.02 -15.46
CA SER A 33 32.70 -19.66 -16.43
C SER A 33 33.25 -21.03 -15.95
N SER A 34 32.82 -21.54 -14.81
CA SER A 34 33.40 -22.76 -14.21
C SER A 34 32.50 -23.69 -13.42
N SER A 35 31.18 -23.69 -13.52
CA SER A 35 30.40 -24.84 -12.99
C SER A 35 28.92 -24.87 -13.38
N THR A 36 28.47 -26.05 -13.74
CA THR A 36 27.17 -26.58 -14.10
C THR A 36 26.03 -26.15 -13.20
N ILE A 37 25.07 -25.33 -13.67
CA ILE A 37 23.78 -25.12 -13.01
C ILE A 37 22.70 -24.90 -14.07
N GLY A 38 21.60 -25.68 -14.01
CA GLY A 38 20.34 -25.43 -14.71
C GLY A 38 20.33 -25.75 -16.20
N ASN A 39 19.17 -25.97 -16.78
CA ASN A 39 18.98 -26.16 -18.21
C ASN A 39 19.59 -24.97 -18.98
N GLY A 40 20.48 -25.23 -19.91
CA GLY A 40 21.26 -24.23 -20.65
C GLY A 40 20.44 -23.10 -21.30
N ASN A 41 19.17 -23.35 -21.61
CA ASN A 41 18.26 -22.38 -22.22
C ASN A 41 17.85 -21.24 -21.26
N ASP A 42 17.65 -21.50 -19.95
CA ASP A 42 17.26 -20.47 -18.98
C ASP A 42 18.42 -19.52 -18.69
N TYR A 43 19.65 -20.05 -18.67
CA TYR A 43 20.87 -19.27 -18.48
C TYR A 43 21.13 -18.33 -19.65
N GLU A 44 21.05 -18.82 -20.89
CA GLU A 44 21.21 -17.99 -22.11
C GLU A 44 20.16 -16.88 -22.18
N MET A 45 18.93 -17.16 -21.74
CA MET A 45 17.86 -16.17 -21.73
C MET A 45 18.11 -15.05 -20.73
N ILE A 46 18.52 -15.37 -19.50
CA ILE A 46 18.86 -14.39 -18.46
C ILE A 46 20.05 -13.52 -18.88
N MET A 47 21.10 -14.12 -19.44
CA MET A 47 22.27 -13.40 -19.96
C MET A 47 21.89 -12.42 -21.05
N LYS A 48 21.10 -12.86 -22.03
CA LYS A 48 20.61 -12.01 -23.12
C LYS A 48 19.75 -10.86 -22.61
N SER A 49 18.84 -11.11 -21.67
CA SER A 49 17.99 -10.07 -21.05
C SER A 49 18.84 -9.04 -20.32
N THR A 50 19.87 -9.46 -19.60
CA THR A 50 20.80 -8.54 -18.92
C THR A 50 21.57 -7.67 -19.91
N GLU A 51 22.07 -8.24 -21.01
CA GLU A 51 22.76 -7.49 -22.07
C GLU A 51 21.86 -6.46 -22.75
N ASP A 52 20.61 -6.86 -23.05
CA ASP A 52 19.61 -5.97 -23.66
C ASP A 52 19.26 -4.81 -22.72
N PHE A 53 19.11 -5.08 -21.41
CA PHE A 53 18.89 -4.03 -20.40
C PHE A 53 20.08 -3.04 -20.33
N VAL A 54 21.31 -3.56 -20.24
CA VAL A 54 22.52 -2.73 -20.21
C VAL A 54 22.62 -1.86 -21.45
N ARG A 55 22.35 -2.44 -22.64
CA ARG A 55 22.35 -1.69 -23.91
C ARG A 55 21.29 -0.60 -23.91
N SER A 56 20.08 -0.91 -23.44
CA SER A 56 18.96 0.05 -23.34
C SER A 56 19.32 1.21 -22.42
N MET A 57 19.86 0.93 -21.23
CA MET A 57 20.23 1.99 -20.28
C MET A 57 21.41 2.84 -20.78
N ARG A 58 22.41 2.25 -21.43
CA ARG A 58 23.51 3.01 -22.05
C ARG A 58 23.03 3.92 -23.18
N SER A 59 21.98 3.52 -23.90
CA SER A 59 21.35 4.39 -24.91
C SER A 59 20.51 5.49 -24.27
N LEU A 60 19.83 5.17 -23.17
CA LEU A 60 18.89 6.07 -22.50
C LEU A 60 19.57 7.19 -21.72
N ILE A 61 20.62 6.86 -20.95
CA ILE A 61 21.39 7.79 -20.11
C ILE A 61 22.90 7.65 -20.36
N PRO A 62 23.40 7.94 -21.59
CA PRO A 62 24.75 7.59 -22.02
C PRO A 62 25.87 8.16 -21.13
N HIS A 63 25.66 9.34 -20.55
CA HIS A 63 26.66 10.01 -19.70
C HIS A 63 26.60 9.56 -18.23
N GLU A 64 25.52 8.88 -17.82
CA GLU A 64 25.26 8.52 -16.43
C GLU A 64 25.15 7.00 -16.22
N ALA A 65 25.22 6.21 -17.31
CA ALA A 65 24.96 4.76 -17.28
C ALA A 65 25.90 4.01 -16.32
N GLU A 66 27.16 4.33 -16.28
CA GLU A 66 28.13 3.64 -15.40
C GLU A 66 27.87 3.97 -13.91
N ALA A 67 27.53 5.22 -13.60
CA ALA A 67 27.12 5.60 -12.24
C ALA A 67 25.82 4.91 -11.84
N PHE A 68 24.86 4.79 -12.77
CA PHE A 68 23.62 4.07 -12.57
C PHE A 68 23.86 2.58 -12.27
N PHE A 69 24.69 1.89 -13.07
CA PHE A 69 25.02 0.48 -12.83
C PHE A 69 25.76 0.27 -11.51
N SER A 70 26.66 1.19 -11.15
CA SER A 70 27.35 1.17 -9.86
C SER A 70 26.37 1.27 -8.69
N ALA A 71 25.37 2.16 -8.79
CA ALA A 71 24.35 2.30 -7.77
C ALA A 71 23.43 1.08 -7.68
N LEU A 72 23.22 0.32 -8.76
CA LEU A 72 22.48 -0.93 -8.72
C LEU A 72 23.23 -2.06 -7.98
N GLU A 73 24.55 -1.94 -7.80
CA GLU A 73 25.36 -2.89 -7.04
C GLU A 73 25.35 -2.60 -5.53
N GLU A 74 24.88 -1.43 -5.10
CA GLU A 74 24.76 -1.06 -3.70
C GLU A 74 23.51 -1.67 -3.07
N ASP A 75 23.49 -1.76 -1.74
CA ASP A 75 22.32 -2.19 -1.00
C ASP A 75 21.18 -1.17 -1.12
N ALA A 76 19.96 -1.68 -1.31
CA ALA A 76 18.78 -0.83 -1.38
C ALA A 76 18.56 -0.10 -0.05
N PRO A 77 18.33 1.23 -0.05
CA PRO A 77 18.05 1.96 1.17
C PRO A 77 16.78 1.45 1.84
N VAL A 78 16.81 1.37 3.16
CA VAL A 78 15.64 1.00 3.96
C VAL A 78 14.92 2.26 4.40
N SER A 79 13.61 2.32 4.16
CA SER A 79 12.80 3.46 4.57
C SER A 79 11.43 3.04 5.06
N ILE A 80 10.87 3.85 5.96
CA ILE A 80 9.53 3.70 6.51
C ILE A 80 8.77 5.01 6.39
N ARG A 81 7.44 4.91 6.38
CA ARG A 81 6.55 6.06 6.47
C ARG A 81 5.67 5.93 7.69
N LEU A 82 5.68 6.93 8.56
CA LEU A 82 4.82 6.98 9.72
C LEU A 82 3.35 7.09 9.32
N ASN A 83 2.47 6.54 10.15
CA ASN A 83 1.04 6.82 10.09
C ASN A 83 0.78 8.15 10.83
N PRO A 84 0.48 9.26 10.13
CA PRO A 84 0.40 10.56 10.77
C PRO A 84 -0.66 10.64 11.87
N THR A 85 -1.78 9.94 11.70
CA THR A 85 -2.89 9.96 12.65
C THR A 85 -2.52 9.26 13.96
N LYS A 86 -1.91 8.09 13.86
CA LYS A 86 -1.46 7.33 15.04
C LYS A 86 -0.30 8.04 15.73
N PHE A 87 0.67 8.53 14.96
CA PHE A 87 1.81 9.28 15.50
C PHE A 87 1.38 10.55 16.26
N ARG A 88 0.46 11.34 15.71
CA ARG A 88 -0.04 12.55 16.39
C ARG A 88 -0.76 12.24 17.70
N ARG A 89 -1.47 11.11 17.77
CA ARG A 89 -2.17 10.64 18.97
C ARG A 89 -1.20 10.09 20.02
N ASN A 90 -0.16 9.41 19.60
CA ASN A 90 0.81 8.73 20.45
C ASN A 90 2.22 8.89 19.85
N PRO A 91 2.89 10.04 20.05
CA PRO A 91 4.21 10.31 19.50
C PRO A 91 5.28 9.46 20.23
N LEU A 92 5.91 8.55 19.51
CA LEU A 92 7.05 7.76 20.00
C LEU A 92 8.36 8.34 19.45
N CYS A 93 9.43 8.24 20.23
CA CYS A 93 10.77 8.58 19.76
C CYS A 93 11.32 7.46 18.88
N PHE A 94 12.06 7.85 17.85
CA PHE A 94 12.93 6.89 17.18
C PHE A 94 14.03 6.41 18.11
N SER A 95 14.42 5.14 17.97
CA SER A 95 15.65 4.64 18.56
C SER A 95 16.84 5.37 17.92
N PRO A 96 17.75 5.96 18.70
CA PRO A 96 18.86 6.77 18.14
C PRO A 96 19.72 5.99 17.13
N GLU A 97 19.77 4.67 17.26
CA GLU A 97 20.55 3.76 16.42
C GLU A 97 19.87 3.47 15.07
N MET A 98 18.55 3.71 14.94
CA MET A 98 17.74 3.30 13.78
C MET A 98 17.46 4.42 12.78
N VAL A 99 17.63 5.68 13.16
CA VAL A 99 17.30 6.81 12.29
C VAL A 99 18.54 7.34 11.62
N ALA A 100 18.56 7.35 10.30
CA ALA A 100 19.62 7.97 9.53
C ALA A 100 19.26 9.39 9.09
N GLN A 101 18.10 9.59 8.43
CA GLN A 101 17.69 10.90 7.92
C GLN A 101 16.23 10.90 7.45
N THR A 102 15.63 12.10 7.32
CA THR A 102 14.30 12.29 6.72
C THR A 102 14.33 12.07 5.20
N VAL A 103 13.20 11.64 4.63
CA VAL A 103 13.01 11.61 3.17
C VAL A 103 12.63 13.03 2.73
N PRO A 104 13.41 13.70 1.85
CA PRO A 104 13.26 15.12 1.59
C PRO A 104 11.89 15.57 1.07
N TRP A 105 11.20 14.71 0.31
CA TRP A 105 9.90 15.00 -0.29
C TRP A 105 8.70 14.46 0.49
N SER A 106 8.91 13.92 1.69
CA SER A 106 7.84 13.38 2.52
C SER A 106 7.97 13.88 3.95
N GLN A 107 6.88 14.42 4.52
CA GLN A 107 6.86 14.86 5.92
C GLN A 107 6.92 13.69 6.91
N TRP A 108 6.52 12.50 6.47
CA TRP A 108 6.37 11.32 7.31
C TRP A 108 7.30 10.18 6.93
N GLY A 109 8.19 10.41 5.96
CA GLY A 109 9.16 9.44 5.45
C GLY A 109 10.50 9.54 6.16
N TYR A 110 11.07 8.37 6.52
CA TYR A 110 12.37 8.27 7.18
C TYR A 110 13.19 7.14 6.62
N TYR A 111 14.48 7.41 6.35
CA TYR A 111 15.47 6.36 6.13
C TYR A 111 15.91 5.75 7.45
N LEU A 112 16.12 4.45 7.47
CA LEU A 112 16.71 3.75 8.60
C LEU A 112 18.18 3.44 8.32
N SER A 113 19.02 3.49 9.37
CA SER A 113 20.45 3.17 9.27
C SER A 113 20.70 1.69 8.93
N GLU A 114 19.82 0.81 9.37
CA GLU A 114 19.86 -0.62 9.10
C GLU A 114 18.44 -1.16 8.88
N ARG A 115 18.33 -2.41 8.39
CA ARG A 115 17.05 -3.06 8.18
C ARG A 115 16.68 -3.94 9.38
N PRO A 116 15.74 -3.51 10.23
CA PRO A 116 15.27 -4.34 11.32
C PRO A 116 14.39 -5.47 10.82
N SER A 117 14.15 -6.45 11.67
CA SER A 117 13.19 -7.52 11.39
C SER A 117 11.75 -7.06 11.63
N PHE A 118 11.19 -6.29 10.69
CA PHE A 118 9.84 -5.69 10.77
C PHE A 118 8.74 -6.66 11.18
N THR A 119 8.86 -7.95 10.81
CA THR A 119 7.89 -8.99 11.19
C THR A 119 7.77 -9.15 12.71
N PHE A 120 8.83 -8.85 13.46
CA PHE A 120 8.86 -8.95 14.91
C PHE A 120 8.72 -7.60 15.62
N ASP A 121 8.32 -6.55 14.89
CA ASP A 121 7.97 -5.28 15.51
C ASP A 121 6.44 -5.18 15.71
N PRO A 122 5.94 -5.17 16.96
CA PRO A 122 4.50 -5.05 17.20
C PRO A 122 3.89 -3.76 16.64
N LEU A 123 4.64 -2.66 16.57
CA LEU A 123 4.16 -1.38 16.02
C LEU A 123 3.93 -1.45 14.50
N PHE A 124 4.68 -2.27 13.77
CA PHE A 124 4.38 -2.56 12.36
C PHE A 124 3.01 -3.24 12.21
N HIS A 125 2.69 -4.20 13.09
CA HIS A 125 1.38 -4.87 13.10
C HIS A 125 0.25 -3.96 13.59
N ALA A 126 0.57 -3.02 14.47
CA ALA A 126 -0.36 -1.97 14.90
C ALA A 126 -0.63 -0.91 13.81
N GLY A 127 0.06 -0.95 12.67
CA GLY A 127 -0.06 0.05 11.60
C GLY A 127 0.40 1.45 12.02
N TYR A 128 1.35 1.53 12.95
CA TYR A 128 1.97 2.78 13.39
C TYR A 128 2.86 3.37 12.29
N TYR A 129 3.45 2.53 11.47
CA TYR A 129 4.19 2.88 10.27
C TYR A 129 4.01 1.83 9.18
N TYR A 130 4.42 2.19 7.97
CA TYR A 130 4.47 1.33 6.79
C TYR A 130 5.90 1.27 6.25
N VAL A 131 6.38 0.07 5.89
CA VAL A 131 7.68 -0.09 5.21
C VAL A 131 7.49 0.30 3.76
N GLN A 132 8.02 1.45 3.38
CA GLN A 132 7.79 2.05 2.08
C GLN A 132 9.08 2.53 1.44
N GLU A 133 9.21 2.30 0.15
CA GLU A 133 10.30 2.79 -0.66
C GLU A 133 10.24 4.33 -0.77
N ALA A 134 11.38 4.99 -0.59
CA ALA A 134 11.45 6.43 -0.42
C ALA A 134 10.97 7.23 -1.65
N SER A 135 11.33 6.81 -2.88
CA SER A 135 10.88 7.50 -4.09
C SER A 135 9.36 7.46 -4.23
N SER A 136 8.71 6.35 -3.84
CA SER A 136 7.25 6.21 -3.84
C SER A 136 6.55 7.21 -2.91
N MET A 137 7.24 7.70 -1.88
CA MET A 137 6.70 8.72 -0.96
C MET A 137 6.56 10.10 -1.64
N PHE A 138 7.15 10.31 -2.83
CA PHE A 138 6.97 11.53 -3.61
C PHE A 138 5.49 11.81 -3.96
N LEU A 139 4.66 10.80 -3.99
CA LEU A 139 3.21 10.96 -4.13
C LEU A 139 2.62 11.89 -3.06
N GLU A 140 3.16 11.91 -1.83
CA GLU A 140 2.75 12.84 -0.78
C GLU A 140 2.96 14.29 -1.22
N TYR A 141 4.13 14.58 -1.77
CA TYR A 141 4.46 15.91 -2.29
C TYR A 141 3.53 16.30 -3.44
N VAL A 142 3.32 15.40 -4.42
CA VAL A 142 2.41 15.62 -5.57
C VAL A 142 1.00 15.99 -5.10
N VAL A 143 0.43 15.20 -4.19
CA VAL A 143 -0.94 15.43 -3.67
C VAL A 143 -1.04 16.77 -2.97
N ARG A 144 -0.07 17.12 -2.13
CA ARG A 144 -0.06 18.40 -1.40
C ARG A 144 0.11 19.62 -2.30
N GLN A 145 0.81 19.48 -3.44
CA GLN A 145 0.96 20.58 -4.41
C GLN A 145 -0.31 20.81 -5.22
N LEU A 146 -1.11 19.80 -5.48
CA LEU A 146 -2.15 19.87 -6.51
C LEU A 146 -3.59 19.68 -6.00
N VAL A 147 -3.78 19.11 -4.79
CA VAL A 147 -5.11 18.80 -4.26
C VAL A 147 -5.34 19.56 -2.96
N HIS A 148 -6.16 20.62 -3.03
CA HIS A 148 -6.41 21.52 -1.90
C HIS A 148 -7.85 21.42 -1.36
N GLU A 149 -8.74 20.76 -2.10
CA GLU A 149 -10.14 20.55 -1.75
C GLU A 149 -10.44 19.07 -1.55
N PRO A 150 -11.46 18.71 -0.75
CA PRO A 150 -11.89 17.31 -0.60
C PRO A 150 -12.13 16.63 -1.95
N ALA A 151 -11.57 15.44 -2.12
CA ALA A 151 -11.56 14.75 -3.39
C ALA A 151 -12.07 13.31 -3.29
N MET A 152 -12.80 12.89 -4.33
CA MET A 152 -13.09 11.48 -4.60
C MET A 152 -11.91 10.89 -5.35
N CYS A 153 -11.12 10.04 -4.69
CA CYS A 153 -9.89 9.48 -5.23
C CYS A 153 -10.04 7.98 -5.54
N LEU A 154 -9.53 7.56 -6.70
CA LEU A 154 -9.36 6.16 -7.06
C LEU A 154 -7.88 5.82 -7.17
N ASP A 155 -7.40 4.87 -6.37
CA ASP A 155 -6.14 4.17 -6.56
C ASP A 155 -6.44 2.85 -7.28
N LEU A 156 -6.17 2.79 -8.59
CA LEU A 156 -6.69 1.73 -9.46
C LEU A 156 -5.91 0.41 -9.35
N CYS A 157 -4.60 0.49 -9.09
CA CYS A 157 -3.69 -0.66 -9.00
C CYS A 157 -2.99 -0.66 -7.62
N ALA A 158 -3.80 -0.63 -6.55
CA ALA A 158 -3.41 -0.17 -5.23
C ALA A 158 -2.52 -1.11 -4.42
N ALA A 159 -2.56 -2.44 -4.68
CA ALA A 159 -1.82 -3.38 -3.83
C ALA A 159 -0.29 -3.22 -3.95
N PRO A 160 0.40 -3.29 -2.80
CA PRO A 160 -0.04 -3.73 -1.47
C PRO A 160 -0.65 -2.64 -0.57
N GLY A 161 -0.79 -1.37 -0.98
CA GLY A 161 -1.48 -0.33 -0.23
C GLY A 161 -0.63 0.86 0.21
N GLY A 162 0.66 0.89 -0.12
CA GLY A 162 1.57 1.97 0.29
C GLY A 162 1.18 3.34 -0.29
N LYS A 163 0.79 3.40 -1.58
CA LYS A 163 0.33 4.64 -2.22
C LYS A 163 -1.07 5.04 -1.74
N SER A 164 -1.99 4.06 -1.53
CA SER A 164 -3.27 4.32 -0.87
C SER A 164 -3.10 4.91 0.54
N ALA A 165 -2.11 4.45 1.31
CA ALA A 165 -1.79 4.99 2.64
C ALA A 165 -1.37 6.45 2.57
N ILE A 166 -0.60 6.83 1.55
CA ILE A 166 -0.23 8.22 1.29
C ILE A 166 -1.49 9.04 0.97
N LEU A 167 -2.32 8.58 0.03
CA LEU A 167 -3.57 9.29 -0.35
C LEU A 167 -4.47 9.53 0.87
N LEU A 168 -4.72 8.49 1.69
CA LEU A 168 -5.55 8.58 2.89
C LEU A 168 -5.06 9.60 3.91
N SER A 169 -3.76 9.84 3.98
CA SER A 169 -3.14 10.71 4.98
C SER A 169 -2.76 12.09 4.45
N SER A 170 -2.76 12.29 3.12
CA SER A 170 -2.29 13.53 2.48
C SER A 170 -3.39 14.31 1.76
N LEU A 171 -4.50 13.65 1.42
CA LEU A 171 -5.66 14.33 0.86
C LEU A 171 -6.36 15.19 1.94
N PRO A 172 -6.99 16.31 1.55
CA PRO A 172 -7.76 17.14 2.46
C PRO A 172 -8.86 16.36 3.20
N GLU A 173 -9.18 16.82 4.40
CA GLU A 173 -10.28 16.26 5.19
C GLU A 173 -11.59 16.27 4.39
N GLY A 174 -12.41 15.23 4.54
CA GLY A 174 -13.62 15.04 3.74
C GLY A 174 -13.38 14.31 2.41
N SER A 175 -12.15 13.93 2.09
CA SER A 175 -11.86 13.08 0.92
C SER A 175 -12.23 11.62 1.18
N LEU A 176 -12.50 10.88 0.09
CA LEU A 176 -12.69 9.42 0.10
C LEU A 176 -11.70 8.74 -0.85
N VAL A 177 -11.05 7.70 -0.39
CA VAL A 177 -10.14 6.89 -1.22
C VAL A 177 -10.76 5.52 -1.52
N VAL A 178 -10.92 5.23 -2.80
CA VAL A 178 -11.31 3.92 -3.32
C VAL A 178 -10.05 3.24 -3.84
N SER A 179 -9.61 2.18 -3.16
CA SER A 179 -8.41 1.42 -3.52
C SER A 179 -8.81 0.11 -4.18
N ASN A 180 -8.38 -0.11 -5.41
CA ASN A 180 -8.72 -1.28 -6.20
C ASN A 180 -7.51 -2.15 -6.52
N GLU A 181 -7.72 -3.44 -6.58
CA GLU A 181 -6.74 -4.41 -7.08
C GLU A 181 -7.45 -5.56 -7.78
N ILE A 182 -7.03 -5.87 -9.01
CA ILE A 182 -7.65 -6.92 -9.83
C ILE A 182 -7.33 -8.33 -9.31
N VAL A 183 -6.11 -8.55 -8.78
CA VAL A 183 -5.67 -9.85 -8.27
C VAL A 183 -6.17 -10.04 -6.84
N ARG A 184 -7.09 -10.99 -6.65
CA ARG A 184 -7.78 -11.21 -5.36
C ARG A 184 -6.82 -11.39 -4.17
N GLN A 185 -5.75 -12.16 -4.32
CA GLN A 185 -4.78 -12.37 -3.23
C GLN A 185 -4.09 -11.07 -2.83
N ARG A 186 -3.70 -10.25 -3.81
CA ARG A 186 -3.11 -8.93 -3.57
C ARG A 186 -4.13 -7.96 -2.96
N ALA A 187 -5.41 -8.04 -3.37
CA ALA A 187 -6.49 -7.25 -2.79
C ALA A 187 -6.75 -7.62 -1.32
N CYS A 188 -6.53 -8.88 -0.89
CA CYS A 188 -6.58 -9.25 0.52
C CYS A 188 -5.45 -8.56 1.32
N VAL A 189 -4.22 -8.53 0.79
CA VAL A 189 -3.08 -7.82 1.41
C VAL A 189 -3.34 -6.31 1.48
N LEU A 190 -3.88 -5.73 0.41
CA LEU A 190 -4.32 -4.33 0.39
C LEU A 190 -5.32 -4.03 1.52
N SER A 191 -6.36 -4.86 1.63
CA SER A 191 -7.38 -4.71 2.68
C SER A 191 -6.78 -4.81 4.09
N GLU A 192 -5.87 -5.76 4.32
CA GLU A 192 -5.15 -5.90 5.58
C GLU A 192 -4.37 -4.63 5.93
N ASN A 193 -3.57 -4.12 4.99
CA ASN A 193 -2.74 -2.94 5.22
C ASN A 193 -3.58 -1.68 5.49
N LEU A 194 -4.70 -1.48 4.76
CA LEU A 194 -5.58 -0.34 5.01
C LEU A 194 -6.36 -0.45 6.32
N ILE A 195 -6.74 -1.67 6.74
CA ILE A 195 -7.33 -1.90 8.07
C ILE A 195 -6.32 -1.53 9.17
N LYS A 196 -5.05 -1.91 9.05
CA LYS A 196 -4.00 -1.54 10.01
C LYS A 196 -3.79 -0.02 10.12
N LEU A 197 -3.97 0.72 9.03
CA LEU A 197 -3.92 2.19 9.04
C LEU A 197 -5.05 2.81 9.88
N GLY A 198 -6.21 2.16 9.93
CA GLY A 198 -7.32 2.53 10.81
C GLY A 198 -8.17 3.70 10.34
N GLN A 199 -8.04 4.14 9.08
CA GLN A 199 -8.83 5.24 8.51
C GLN A 199 -10.24 4.79 8.12
N SER A 200 -11.26 5.62 8.37
CA SER A 200 -12.65 5.32 8.06
C SER A 200 -13.09 5.70 6.64
N ASN A 201 -12.37 6.63 6.00
CA ASN A 201 -12.67 7.17 4.68
C ASN A 201 -12.03 6.35 3.54
N ALA A 202 -12.02 5.03 3.69
CA ALA A 202 -11.45 4.08 2.75
C ALA A 202 -12.46 3.04 2.27
N ALA A 203 -12.36 2.66 0.99
CA ALA A 203 -13.02 1.50 0.42
C ALA A 203 -12.00 0.63 -0.31
N VAL A 204 -12.06 -0.69 -0.14
CA VAL A 204 -11.23 -1.64 -0.88
C VAL A 204 -12.08 -2.45 -1.82
N CYS A 205 -11.68 -2.49 -3.09
CA CYS A 205 -12.38 -3.17 -4.17
C CYS A 205 -11.49 -4.22 -4.86
N ASN A 206 -12.13 -5.23 -5.47
CA ASN A 206 -11.46 -6.24 -6.27
C ASN A 206 -12.14 -6.39 -7.62
N ASN A 207 -11.79 -5.50 -8.56
CA ASN A 207 -12.48 -5.36 -9.86
C ASN A 207 -11.47 -5.14 -10.99
N ALA A 208 -11.90 -5.42 -12.21
CA ALA A 208 -11.16 -5.02 -13.40
C ALA A 208 -11.27 -3.49 -13.60
N PRO A 209 -10.30 -2.82 -14.27
CA PRO A 209 -10.37 -1.40 -14.59
C PRO A 209 -11.66 -1.01 -15.33
N ALA A 210 -12.11 -1.84 -16.27
CA ALA A 210 -13.33 -1.62 -17.04
C ALA A 210 -14.63 -1.58 -16.19
N ASP A 211 -14.64 -2.19 -14.99
CA ASP A 211 -15.81 -2.15 -14.11
C ASP A 211 -16.10 -0.73 -13.60
N PHE A 212 -15.08 0.16 -13.61
CA PHE A 212 -15.22 1.56 -13.21
C PHE A 212 -15.94 2.42 -14.25
N ALA A 213 -16.20 1.92 -15.46
CA ALA A 213 -17.12 2.54 -16.40
C ALA A 213 -18.56 2.73 -15.83
N ALA A 214 -18.91 1.99 -14.77
CA ALA A 214 -20.14 2.19 -14.00
C ALA A 214 -20.19 3.53 -13.23
N PHE A 215 -19.08 4.28 -13.17
CA PHE A 215 -18.92 5.54 -12.43
C PHE A 215 -18.42 6.67 -13.34
N PRO A 216 -19.13 7.04 -14.42
CA PRO A 216 -18.65 8.05 -15.35
C PRO A 216 -18.52 9.42 -14.67
N ARG A 217 -17.38 10.10 -14.86
CA ARG A 217 -17.08 11.44 -14.32
C ARG A 217 -17.28 11.53 -12.81
N PHE A 218 -16.78 10.52 -12.12
CA PHE A 218 -17.03 10.39 -10.68
C PHE A 218 -15.82 10.80 -9.82
N PHE A 219 -14.61 10.46 -10.26
CA PHE A 219 -13.40 10.71 -9.48
C PHE A 219 -12.76 12.06 -9.85
N ASP A 220 -12.33 12.79 -8.82
CA ASP A 220 -11.55 14.02 -8.97
C ASP A 220 -10.08 13.71 -9.25
N LEU A 221 -9.60 12.61 -8.68
CA LEU A 221 -8.23 12.11 -8.79
C LEU A 221 -8.24 10.60 -9.08
N VAL A 222 -7.50 10.18 -10.10
CA VAL A 222 -7.21 8.77 -10.38
C VAL A 222 -5.69 8.57 -10.32
N LEU A 223 -5.25 7.67 -9.46
CA LEU A 223 -3.88 7.17 -9.41
C LEU A 223 -3.81 5.83 -10.15
N VAL A 224 -2.89 5.74 -11.09
CA VAL A 224 -2.56 4.49 -11.80
C VAL A 224 -1.07 4.22 -11.59
N ASP A 225 -0.76 3.50 -10.51
CA ASP A 225 0.55 2.89 -10.31
C ASP A 225 0.60 1.61 -11.16
N ALA A 226 0.98 1.78 -12.41
CA ALA A 226 0.71 0.79 -13.44
C ALA A 226 1.58 -0.46 -13.29
N PRO A 227 1.02 -1.66 -13.52
CA PRO A 227 1.84 -2.86 -13.63
C PRO A 227 2.82 -2.69 -14.79
N CYS A 228 4.13 -2.78 -14.49
CA CYS A 228 5.22 -2.46 -15.40
C CYS A 228 6.27 -3.57 -15.47
N SER A 229 7.29 -3.39 -16.31
CA SER A 229 8.42 -4.34 -16.46
C SER A 229 9.29 -4.47 -15.20
N GLY A 230 9.18 -3.53 -14.26
CA GLY A 230 9.76 -3.65 -12.92
C GLY A 230 11.27 -3.43 -12.84
N GLU A 231 11.88 -2.67 -13.75
CA GLU A 231 13.34 -2.40 -13.77
C GLU A 231 13.85 -1.78 -12.45
N GLY A 232 13.04 -0.97 -11.78
CA GLY A 232 13.35 -0.40 -10.46
C GLY A 232 13.30 -1.42 -9.31
N MET A 233 12.97 -2.67 -9.57
CA MET A 233 12.98 -3.75 -8.58
C MET A 233 14.22 -4.64 -8.65
N PHE A 234 15.13 -4.40 -9.58
CA PHE A 234 16.27 -5.27 -9.85
C PHE A 234 17.22 -5.44 -8.66
N ARG A 235 17.35 -4.42 -7.80
CA ARG A 235 18.12 -4.54 -6.54
C ARG A 235 17.45 -5.44 -5.49
N LYS A 236 16.14 -5.69 -5.62
CA LYS A 236 15.32 -6.36 -4.60
C LYS A 236 14.79 -7.71 -5.02
N SER A 237 14.76 -8.02 -6.32
CA SER A 237 14.09 -9.21 -6.84
C SER A 237 14.83 -9.78 -8.05
N GLU A 238 15.44 -10.95 -7.85
CA GLU A 238 16.02 -11.75 -8.94
C GLU A 238 14.97 -12.17 -9.96
N ASN A 239 13.73 -12.44 -9.52
CA ASN A 239 12.63 -12.76 -10.41
C ASN A 239 12.31 -11.61 -11.37
N ALA A 240 12.40 -10.36 -10.92
CA ALA A 240 12.18 -9.21 -11.78
C ALA A 240 13.21 -9.13 -12.91
N VAL A 241 14.47 -9.47 -12.62
CA VAL A 241 15.53 -9.54 -13.64
C VAL A 241 15.28 -10.72 -14.60
N ALA A 242 14.91 -11.89 -14.08
CA ALA A 242 14.68 -13.09 -14.88
C ALA A 242 13.47 -12.96 -15.82
N GLU A 243 12.42 -12.27 -15.39
CA GLU A 243 11.19 -12.05 -16.18
C GLU A 243 11.32 -10.89 -17.18
N TRP A 244 12.33 -10.02 -17.03
CA TRP A 244 12.49 -8.86 -17.88
C TRP A 244 12.93 -9.22 -19.29
N SER A 245 12.35 -8.57 -20.30
CA SER A 245 12.75 -8.63 -21.70
C SER A 245 12.17 -7.43 -22.45
N LEU A 246 12.73 -7.04 -23.58
CA LEU A 246 12.16 -5.99 -24.46
C LEU A 246 10.71 -6.30 -24.85
N LYS A 247 10.39 -7.57 -25.12
CA LYS A 247 9.01 -8.00 -25.39
C LYS A 247 8.09 -7.79 -24.20
N ASN A 248 8.57 -8.03 -22.97
CA ASN A 248 7.79 -7.78 -21.77
C ASN A 248 7.55 -6.29 -21.56
N VAL A 249 8.53 -5.43 -21.86
CA VAL A 249 8.39 -3.96 -21.85
C VAL A 249 7.25 -3.51 -22.80
N GLU A 250 7.27 -3.97 -24.06
CA GLU A 250 6.22 -3.66 -25.04
C GLU A 250 4.82 -4.13 -24.59
N MET A 251 4.77 -5.34 -24.04
CA MET A 251 3.52 -5.92 -23.53
C MET A 251 2.99 -5.12 -22.32
N CYS A 252 3.88 -4.68 -21.42
CA CYS A 252 3.52 -3.84 -20.29
C CYS A 252 3.01 -2.47 -20.74
N ALA A 253 3.71 -1.80 -21.67
CA ALA A 253 3.29 -0.52 -22.23
C ALA A 253 1.89 -0.61 -22.85
N SER A 254 1.61 -1.65 -23.63
CA SER A 254 0.28 -1.88 -24.23
C SER A 254 -0.79 -2.14 -23.14
N ARG A 255 -0.49 -2.93 -22.11
CA ARG A 255 -1.40 -3.19 -20.99
C ARG A 255 -1.74 -1.92 -20.22
N GLN A 256 -0.77 -1.05 -19.99
CA GLN A 256 -0.95 0.23 -19.31
C GLN A 256 -1.91 1.13 -20.09
N ARG A 257 -1.79 1.21 -21.42
CA ARG A 257 -2.72 1.95 -22.28
C ARG A 257 -4.15 1.41 -22.19
N ASN A 258 -4.32 0.09 -22.16
CA ASN A 258 -5.64 -0.53 -21.98
C ASN A 258 -6.26 -0.17 -20.63
N ILE A 259 -5.47 -0.26 -19.52
CA ILE A 259 -5.91 0.11 -18.17
C ILE A 259 -6.38 1.58 -18.14
N LEU A 260 -5.60 2.48 -18.75
CA LEU A 260 -5.90 3.90 -18.82
C LEU A 260 -7.16 4.18 -19.64
N THR A 261 -7.32 3.52 -20.79
CA THR A 261 -8.53 3.61 -21.61
C THR A 261 -9.77 3.18 -20.84
N ASP A 262 -9.69 2.04 -20.13
CA ASP A 262 -10.81 1.46 -19.38
C ASP A 262 -11.31 2.38 -18.26
N VAL A 263 -10.39 3.10 -17.57
CA VAL A 263 -10.73 3.94 -16.42
C VAL A 263 -10.99 5.40 -16.80
N TRP A 264 -10.64 5.82 -18.02
CA TRP A 264 -10.63 7.23 -18.41
C TRP A 264 -11.96 7.96 -18.22
N ASP A 265 -13.06 7.31 -18.55
CA ASP A 265 -14.40 7.91 -18.41
C ASP A 265 -14.82 8.10 -16.94
N ALA A 266 -14.20 7.37 -16.00
CA ALA A 266 -14.46 7.53 -14.58
C ALA A 266 -13.84 8.81 -14.00
N LEU A 267 -12.79 9.36 -14.62
CA LEU A 267 -12.19 10.64 -14.24
C LEU A 267 -13.06 11.81 -14.71
N LYS A 268 -13.30 12.78 -13.84
CA LYS A 268 -14.02 14.01 -14.16
C LYS A 268 -13.28 14.84 -15.21
N PRO A 269 -13.96 15.61 -16.05
CA PRO A 269 -13.34 16.71 -16.79
C PRO A 269 -12.66 17.68 -15.80
N GLY A 270 -11.42 18.07 -16.08
CA GLY A 270 -10.59 18.86 -15.15
C GLY A 270 -9.96 18.06 -14.01
N GLY A 271 -10.32 16.78 -13.84
CA GLY A 271 -9.74 15.88 -12.84
C GLY A 271 -8.28 15.52 -13.15
N LEU A 272 -7.57 15.08 -12.12
CA LEU A 272 -6.14 14.72 -12.19
C LEU A 272 -5.96 13.22 -12.37
N LEU A 273 -5.11 12.83 -13.30
CA LEU A 273 -4.52 11.52 -13.42
C LEU A 273 -3.09 11.60 -12.89
N ILE A 274 -2.74 10.79 -11.89
CA ILE A 274 -1.36 10.53 -11.50
C ILE A 274 -0.99 9.18 -12.10
N TYR A 275 -0.05 9.17 -13.04
CA TYR A 275 0.48 7.98 -13.67
C TYR A 275 1.87 7.69 -13.12
N SER A 276 2.12 6.48 -12.62
CA SER A 276 3.42 6.07 -12.10
C SER A 276 3.80 4.66 -12.51
N THR A 277 5.09 4.42 -12.62
CA THR A 277 5.71 3.11 -12.86
C THR A 277 6.98 2.97 -12.02
N CYS A 278 7.43 1.75 -11.77
CA CYS A 278 8.74 1.48 -11.19
C CYS A 278 9.73 0.99 -12.27
N THR A 279 9.78 1.66 -13.42
CA THR A 279 10.68 1.29 -14.52
C THR A 279 11.38 2.52 -15.10
N TYR A 280 12.46 2.31 -15.86
CA TYR A 280 13.28 3.40 -16.40
C TYR A 280 13.05 3.65 -17.90
N ASN A 281 12.56 2.67 -18.66
CA ASN A 281 12.42 2.79 -20.11
C ASN A 281 11.40 3.87 -20.52
N VAL A 282 11.57 4.42 -21.71
CA VAL A 282 10.71 5.48 -22.25
C VAL A 282 9.37 4.94 -22.76
N TYR A 283 9.30 3.66 -23.16
CA TYR A 283 8.11 3.06 -23.77
C TYR A 283 6.92 2.99 -22.80
N GLU A 284 7.22 2.60 -21.56
CA GLU A 284 6.23 2.54 -20.49
C GLU A 284 6.00 3.90 -19.83
N ASN A 285 6.93 4.83 -19.96
CA ASN A 285 6.96 6.11 -19.29
C ASN A 285 6.50 7.24 -20.22
N GLU A 286 7.43 7.99 -20.82
CA GLU A 286 7.10 9.19 -21.60
C GLU A 286 6.26 8.93 -22.82
N GLU A 287 6.44 7.80 -23.52
CA GLU A 287 5.61 7.46 -24.68
C GLU A 287 4.16 7.20 -24.28
N ASN A 288 3.94 6.61 -23.11
CA ASN A 288 2.59 6.46 -22.57
C ASN A 288 2.01 7.80 -22.12
N VAL A 289 2.80 8.70 -21.51
CA VAL A 289 2.35 10.06 -21.15
C VAL A 289 1.94 10.84 -22.41
N ARG A 290 2.75 10.79 -23.45
CA ARG A 290 2.43 11.41 -24.75
C ARG A 290 1.15 10.83 -25.32
N TRP A 291 1.02 9.51 -25.33
CA TRP A 291 -0.18 8.82 -25.79
C TRP A 291 -1.44 9.24 -24.98
N ILE A 292 -1.33 9.40 -23.64
CA ILE A 292 -2.43 9.91 -22.81
C ILE A 292 -2.83 11.33 -23.24
N ALA A 293 -1.83 12.19 -23.48
CA ALA A 293 -2.08 13.56 -23.91
C ALA A 293 -2.79 13.61 -25.28
N ASP A 294 -2.27 12.87 -26.26
CA ASP A 294 -2.72 12.92 -27.65
C ASP A 294 -4.05 12.19 -27.85
N GLU A 295 -4.19 10.97 -27.32
CA GLU A 295 -5.34 10.09 -27.61
C GLU A 295 -6.48 10.24 -26.60
N LEU A 296 -6.17 10.51 -25.32
CA LEU A 296 -7.18 10.65 -24.28
C LEU A 296 -7.52 12.12 -23.98
N GLY A 297 -6.80 13.08 -24.58
CA GLY A 297 -7.06 14.50 -24.46
C GLY A 297 -6.77 15.03 -23.06
N ALA A 298 -5.54 14.89 -22.61
CA ALA A 298 -5.05 15.40 -21.33
C ALA A 298 -3.89 16.37 -21.52
N GLU A 299 -3.64 17.19 -20.52
CA GLU A 299 -2.53 18.14 -20.48
C GLU A 299 -1.62 17.77 -19.30
N CYS A 300 -0.31 17.74 -19.53
CA CYS A 300 0.66 17.53 -18.45
C CYS A 300 0.59 18.69 -17.44
N VAL A 301 0.70 18.35 -16.16
CA VAL A 301 0.74 19.30 -15.06
C VAL A 301 2.10 19.22 -14.41
N SER A 302 2.87 20.31 -14.48
CA SER A 302 4.14 20.46 -13.78
C SER A 302 3.98 21.26 -12.49
N PHE A 303 4.87 21.03 -11.55
CA PHE A 303 5.00 21.77 -10.30
C PHE A 303 6.48 21.81 -9.91
N PRO A 304 6.92 22.83 -9.15
CA PRO A 304 8.32 22.96 -8.78
C PRO A 304 8.75 21.83 -7.85
N VAL A 305 9.97 21.34 -8.04
CA VAL A 305 10.68 20.42 -7.12
C VAL A 305 12.03 21.03 -6.78
N ASP A 306 12.51 20.74 -5.58
CA ASP A 306 13.81 21.21 -5.13
C ASP A 306 14.92 20.50 -5.93
N GLU A 307 15.82 21.27 -6.51
CA GLU A 307 16.94 20.77 -7.32
C GLU A 307 17.88 19.86 -6.51
N PHE A 308 17.99 20.09 -5.19
CA PHE A 308 18.82 19.28 -4.29
C PHE A 308 18.26 17.86 -4.06
N TRP A 309 17.02 17.59 -4.45
CA TRP A 309 16.45 16.24 -4.32
C TRP A 309 17.00 15.25 -5.36
N GLY A 310 17.67 15.73 -6.41
CA GLY A 310 18.25 14.88 -7.45
C GLY A 310 17.22 14.25 -8.39
N ILE A 311 15.95 14.71 -8.35
CA ILE A 311 14.88 14.22 -9.23
C ILE A 311 15.15 14.73 -10.65
N SER A 312 15.19 13.82 -11.61
CA SER A 312 15.42 14.14 -13.01
C SER A 312 14.11 14.45 -13.74
N PRO A 313 14.13 15.39 -14.72
CA PRO A 313 12.98 15.61 -15.60
C PRO A 313 12.75 14.43 -16.56
N ALA A 314 11.68 14.50 -17.34
CA ALA A 314 11.43 13.59 -18.45
C ALA A 314 12.60 13.59 -19.46
N LEU A 315 12.86 12.44 -20.07
CA LEU A 315 13.91 12.26 -21.07
C LEU A 315 13.45 12.61 -22.50
N LEU A 316 12.15 12.61 -22.75
CA LEU A 316 11.59 13.01 -24.04
C LEU A 316 11.05 14.44 -23.97
N SER A 317 11.41 15.26 -24.98
CA SER A 317 10.92 16.62 -25.11
C SER A 317 9.40 16.69 -25.25
N GLY A 318 8.79 17.71 -24.65
CA GLY A 318 7.34 17.92 -24.67
C GLY A 318 6.54 17.04 -23.71
N VAL A 319 7.22 16.33 -22.80
CA VAL A 319 6.62 15.59 -21.69
C VAL A 319 7.11 16.19 -20.38
N GLU A 320 6.16 16.46 -19.46
CA GLU A 320 6.46 16.88 -18.10
C GLU A 320 6.30 15.67 -17.17
N ALA A 321 7.39 15.25 -16.54
CA ALA A 321 7.42 14.12 -15.63
C ALA A 321 8.63 14.16 -14.70
N TYR A 322 8.61 13.31 -13.68
CA TYR A 322 9.61 13.22 -12.62
C TYR A 322 10.19 11.81 -12.60
N ARG A 323 11.52 11.71 -12.69
CA ARG A 323 12.26 10.45 -12.71
C ARG A 323 13.19 10.33 -11.53
N PHE A 324 13.16 9.17 -10.91
CA PHE A 324 14.03 8.79 -9.81
C PHE A 324 15.00 7.73 -10.30
N PHE A 325 16.28 8.06 -10.25
CA PHE A 325 17.37 7.14 -10.58
C PHE A 325 18.21 6.87 -9.34
N PRO A 326 18.60 5.62 -9.04
CA PRO A 326 19.27 5.25 -7.80
C PRO A 326 20.67 5.89 -7.62
N HIS A 327 21.31 6.35 -8.71
CA HIS A 327 22.60 7.07 -8.65
C HIS A 327 22.44 8.57 -8.34
N LYS A 328 21.21 9.11 -8.37
CA LYS A 328 20.91 10.53 -8.09
C LYS A 328 20.13 10.70 -6.79
N VAL A 329 19.29 9.75 -6.46
CA VAL A 329 18.42 9.80 -5.28
C VAL A 329 18.65 8.59 -4.39
N LYS A 330 18.53 8.79 -3.09
CA LYS A 330 18.57 7.67 -2.13
C LYS A 330 17.24 6.93 -2.16
N GLY A 331 17.05 6.09 -3.18
CA GLY A 331 15.80 5.36 -3.45
C GLY A 331 15.96 4.37 -4.58
N GLU A 332 14.84 3.81 -5.00
CA GLU A 332 14.72 2.93 -6.16
C GLU A 332 14.21 3.69 -7.38
N GLY A 333 13.96 2.97 -8.48
CA GLY A 333 13.38 3.55 -9.69
C GLY A 333 11.90 3.92 -9.50
N LEU A 334 11.57 5.14 -9.87
CA LEU A 334 10.19 5.62 -9.97
C LEU A 334 10.08 6.60 -11.13
N PHE A 335 8.98 6.52 -11.84
CA PHE A 335 8.52 7.53 -12.79
C PHE A 335 7.15 8.04 -12.35
N VAL A 336 6.94 9.34 -12.37
CA VAL A 336 5.66 9.98 -12.04
C VAL A 336 5.36 11.06 -13.06
N ALA A 337 4.16 11.02 -13.65
CA ALA A 337 3.60 12.10 -14.44
C ALA A 337 2.21 12.46 -13.91
N VAL A 338 1.88 13.74 -13.90
CA VAL A 338 0.54 14.22 -13.56
C VAL A 338 -0.08 14.85 -14.79
N LEU A 339 -1.31 14.43 -15.09
CA LEU A 339 -2.04 14.95 -16.24
C LEU A 339 -3.42 15.42 -15.79
N ARG A 340 -3.91 16.47 -16.41
CA ARG A 340 -5.28 17.00 -16.23
C ARG A 340 -6.13 16.63 -17.42
N LYS A 341 -7.26 15.98 -17.18
CA LYS A 341 -8.24 15.68 -18.22
C LYS A 341 -8.86 16.96 -18.76
N SER A 342 -8.79 17.18 -20.08
CA SER A 342 -9.33 18.39 -20.71
C SER A 342 -10.84 18.52 -20.49
N ALA A 343 -11.30 19.75 -20.23
CA ALA A 343 -12.73 20.04 -20.02
C ALA A 343 -13.60 19.78 -21.26
N SER A 344 -12.98 19.84 -22.45
CA SER A 344 -13.65 19.73 -23.76
C SER A 344 -13.73 18.30 -24.30
N THR A 345 -13.34 17.26 -23.54
CA THR A 345 -13.41 15.89 -24.05
C THR A 345 -14.81 15.53 -24.49
N LYS A 346 -14.95 15.26 -25.80
CA LYS A 346 -16.22 14.89 -26.44
C LYS A 346 -16.89 13.75 -25.68
N ARG A 347 -18.21 13.84 -25.50
CA ARG A 347 -19.04 12.77 -24.97
C ARG A 347 -18.76 11.47 -25.73
N GLY A 348 -18.01 10.55 -25.15
CA GLY A 348 -18.11 9.16 -25.55
C GLY A 348 -19.57 8.75 -25.41
N THR A 349 -20.13 8.09 -26.41
CA THR A 349 -21.49 7.57 -26.39
C THR A 349 -21.62 6.62 -25.20
N ILE A 350 -22.25 7.11 -24.14
CA ILE A 350 -22.55 6.28 -22.97
C ILE A 350 -23.54 5.22 -23.44
N ASN A 351 -23.05 4.01 -23.67
CA ASN A 351 -23.92 2.84 -23.83
C ASN A 351 -24.58 2.55 -22.48
N ASN A 352 -25.76 3.15 -22.26
CA ASN A 352 -26.62 2.96 -21.10
C ASN A 352 -27.23 1.53 -21.03
N SER A 353 -26.49 0.49 -21.37
CA SER A 353 -27.00 -0.90 -21.36
C SER A 353 -26.88 -1.63 -20.02
N PHE A 354 -26.29 -1.00 -18.98
CA PHE A 354 -26.27 -1.59 -17.64
C PHE A 354 -27.52 -1.25 -16.84
N ARG A 355 -28.70 -1.74 -17.28
CA ARG A 355 -29.85 -1.98 -16.39
C ARG A 355 -29.56 -3.22 -15.54
N GLN A 356 -28.61 -3.14 -14.61
CA GLN A 356 -28.55 -4.13 -13.54
C GLN A 356 -29.72 -3.89 -12.59
N LYS A 357 -30.59 -4.90 -12.46
CA LYS A 357 -31.63 -4.95 -11.44
C LYS A 357 -30.99 -4.65 -10.09
N ASN A 358 -31.41 -3.55 -9.44
CA ASN A 358 -31.06 -3.21 -8.06
C ASN A 358 -31.43 -4.36 -7.14
N LYS A 359 -30.52 -5.28 -6.94
CA LYS A 359 -30.55 -6.18 -5.78
C LYS A 359 -29.82 -5.44 -4.67
N ASN A 360 -30.60 -4.90 -3.72
CA ASN A 360 -30.05 -4.59 -2.41
C ASN A 360 -29.23 -5.82 -1.98
N ARG A 361 -27.91 -5.70 -1.90
CA ARG A 361 -27.02 -6.81 -1.53
C ARG A 361 -27.16 -7.16 -0.02
N GLY A 362 -28.36 -6.94 0.57
CA GLY A 362 -28.65 -7.25 1.97
C GLY A 362 -28.05 -6.27 2.97
N ILE A 363 -27.63 -5.07 2.52
CA ILE A 363 -27.20 -4.00 3.42
C ILE A 363 -28.43 -3.20 3.85
N SER A 364 -28.62 -3.06 5.17
CA SER A 364 -29.70 -2.28 5.78
C SER A 364 -29.15 -1.33 6.82
N PHE A 365 -29.77 -0.14 6.94
CA PHE A 365 -29.46 0.75 8.06
C PHE A 365 -29.97 0.16 9.36
N LEU A 366 -29.21 0.31 10.43
CA LEU A 366 -29.61 -0.04 11.77
C LEU A 366 -30.41 1.12 12.38
N ASN A 367 -31.62 0.80 12.92
CA ASN A 367 -32.44 1.76 13.64
C ASN A 367 -32.05 1.83 15.12
N ASP A 368 -31.71 0.68 15.71
CA ASP A 368 -31.20 0.58 17.08
C ASP A 368 -29.67 0.50 17.03
N ILE A 369 -29.05 1.58 17.42
CA ILE A 369 -27.59 1.76 17.39
C ILE A 369 -27.01 1.97 18.79
N ALA A 370 -27.84 1.89 19.85
CA ALA A 370 -27.42 2.24 21.22
C ALA A 370 -26.20 1.42 21.69
N GLU A 371 -26.11 0.17 21.27
CA GLU A 371 -24.99 -0.74 21.59
C GLU A 371 -23.67 -0.32 20.88
N TYR A 372 -23.75 0.34 19.71
CA TYR A 372 -22.60 0.61 18.84
C TYR A 372 -22.05 2.03 18.95
N VAL A 373 -22.86 2.99 19.38
CA VAL A 373 -22.45 4.42 19.48
C VAL A 373 -21.31 4.60 20.47
N SER A 374 -21.30 3.84 21.58
CA SER A 374 -20.25 3.91 22.59
C SER A 374 -18.89 3.38 22.12
N LEU A 375 -18.84 2.66 20.99
CA LEU A 375 -17.61 2.05 20.45
C LEU A 375 -16.75 3.06 19.69
N LEU A 376 -17.32 4.19 19.24
CA LEU A 376 -16.62 5.20 18.45
C LEU A 376 -16.51 6.52 19.20
N GLN A 377 -15.45 7.29 18.94
CA GLN A 377 -15.21 8.60 19.55
C GLN A 377 -16.26 9.63 19.14
N ASN A 378 -16.60 9.68 17.84
CA ASN A 378 -17.58 10.61 17.26
C ASN A 378 -18.66 9.84 16.51
N PRO A 379 -19.58 9.16 17.22
CA PRO A 379 -20.55 8.27 16.56
C PRO A 379 -21.52 9.00 15.63
N ASP A 380 -21.76 10.28 15.83
CA ASP A 380 -22.62 11.11 14.99
C ASP A 380 -22.07 11.31 13.58
N ASP A 381 -20.77 11.15 13.40
CA ASP A 381 -20.10 11.22 12.10
C ASP A 381 -20.34 9.95 11.26
N PHE A 382 -21.03 8.94 11.81
CA PHE A 382 -21.22 7.65 11.16
C PHE A 382 -22.69 7.27 11.00
N CYS A 383 -22.93 6.48 9.96
CA CYS A 383 -24.15 5.69 9.77
C CYS A 383 -23.81 4.22 9.97
N PHE A 384 -24.61 3.52 10.77
CA PHE A 384 -24.41 2.10 11.04
C PHE A 384 -25.27 1.27 10.10
N VAL A 385 -24.62 0.33 9.43
CA VAL A 385 -25.29 -0.60 8.51
C VAL A 385 -25.00 -2.05 8.89
N GLU A 386 -25.94 -2.92 8.59
CA GLU A 386 -25.82 -4.35 8.80
C GLU A 386 -25.85 -5.08 7.44
N ASN A 387 -25.00 -6.08 7.32
CA ASN A 387 -25.04 -7.04 6.23
C ASN A 387 -24.75 -8.45 6.76
N ARG A 388 -25.79 -9.28 6.88
CA ARG A 388 -25.70 -10.68 7.34
C ARG A 388 -25.01 -10.82 8.71
N GLY A 389 -25.39 -9.97 9.65
CA GLY A 389 -24.83 -9.95 11.02
C GLY A 389 -23.51 -9.17 11.16
N ARG A 390 -22.91 -8.71 10.07
CA ARG A 390 -21.73 -7.84 10.10
C ARG A 390 -22.18 -6.39 10.21
N ILE A 391 -21.70 -5.71 11.24
CA ILE A 391 -22.01 -4.31 11.51
C ILE A 391 -20.85 -3.44 11.04
N THR A 392 -21.16 -2.43 10.24
CA THR A 392 -20.17 -1.51 9.68
C THR A 392 -20.59 -0.07 9.96
N ALA A 393 -19.65 0.75 10.42
CA ALA A 393 -19.80 2.20 10.53
C ALA A 393 -19.26 2.87 9.27
N LEU A 394 -20.13 3.55 8.54
CA LEU A 394 -19.80 4.28 7.31
C LEU A 394 -19.77 5.78 7.62
N PRO A 395 -18.73 6.54 7.19
CA PRO A 395 -18.73 7.99 7.31
C PRO A 395 -20.00 8.59 6.71
N ARG A 396 -20.71 9.39 7.49
CA ARG A 396 -22.02 9.97 7.11
C ARG A 396 -21.92 10.79 5.84
N THR A 397 -20.83 11.52 5.66
CA THR A 397 -20.53 12.34 4.47
C THR A 397 -20.41 11.53 3.19
N HIS A 398 -20.11 10.24 3.27
CA HIS A 398 -19.85 9.37 2.12
C HIS A 398 -20.78 8.15 2.04
N VAL A 399 -21.76 8.04 2.93
CA VAL A 399 -22.58 6.84 3.05
C VAL A 399 -23.26 6.42 1.74
N GLU A 400 -23.87 7.38 1.02
CA GLU A 400 -24.55 7.08 -0.25
C GLU A 400 -23.58 6.59 -1.33
N ILE A 401 -22.40 7.18 -1.38
CA ILE A 401 -21.33 6.80 -2.31
C ILE A 401 -20.84 5.39 -2.00
N LEU A 402 -20.54 5.11 -0.72
CA LEU A 402 -20.06 3.81 -0.28
C LEU A 402 -21.09 2.71 -0.54
N LEU A 403 -22.38 2.99 -0.33
CA LEU A 403 -23.46 2.05 -0.67
C LEU A 403 -23.58 1.85 -2.18
N THR A 404 -23.40 2.90 -2.98
CA THR A 404 -23.38 2.79 -4.44
C THR A 404 -22.21 1.95 -4.94
N LEU A 405 -21.01 2.14 -4.36
CA LEU A 405 -19.84 1.28 -4.64
C LEU A 405 -20.16 -0.19 -4.31
N ALA A 406 -20.74 -0.46 -3.15
CA ALA A 406 -21.12 -1.81 -2.73
C ALA A 406 -22.17 -2.48 -3.64
N GLN A 407 -23.02 -1.69 -4.28
CA GLN A 407 -24.02 -2.20 -5.24
C GLN A 407 -23.41 -2.56 -6.59
N LYS A 408 -22.48 -1.75 -7.08
CA LYS A 408 -21.94 -1.85 -8.45
C LYS A 408 -20.65 -2.66 -8.54
N LEU A 409 -19.80 -2.61 -7.51
CA LEU A 409 -18.49 -3.26 -7.47
C LEU A 409 -18.43 -4.44 -6.52
N ARG A 410 -17.41 -5.26 -6.67
CA ARG A 410 -17.02 -6.25 -5.67
C ARG A 410 -16.16 -5.54 -4.61
N VAL A 411 -16.80 -5.19 -3.51
CA VAL A 411 -16.16 -4.51 -2.39
C VAL A 411 -15.71 -5.54 -1.36
N MET A 412 -14.52 -5.36 -0.81
CA MET A 412 -13.91 -6.18 0.24
C MET A 412 -14.05 -5.55 1.63
N SER A 413 -13.86 -4.23 1.71
CA SER A 413 -14.06 -3.46 2.95
C SER A 413 -14.57 -2.05 2.63
N LEU A 414 -15.37 -1.50 3.56
CA LEU A 414 -15.92 -0.14 3.52
C LEU A 414 -15.89 0.41 4.93
N GLY A 415 -15.47 1.65 5.10
CA GLY A 415 -15.48 2.30 6.42
C GLY A 415 -14.86 1.43 7.52
N ILE A 416 -15.51 1.36 8.68
CA ILE A 416 -15.04 0.58 9.84
C ILE A 416 -15.95 -0.63 10.04
N ASP A 417 -15.42 -1.83 9.84
CA ASP A 417 -16.09 -3.05 10.28
C ASP A 417 -15.99 -3.17 11.80
N ILE A 418 -17.09 -2.90 12.51
CA ILE A 418 -17.04 -2.81 13.98
C ILE A 418 -17.27 -4.15 14.66
N GLY A 419 -18.04 -5.05 14.07
CA GLY A 419 -18.29 -6.33 14.72
C GLY A 419 -19.25 -7.25 13.99
N ASN A 420 -19.39 -8.44 14.55
CA ASN A 420 -20.32 -9.46 14.06
C ASN A 420 -21.33 -9.80 15.17
N LYS A 421 -22.60 -9.74 14.82
CA LYS A 421 -23.70 -10.17 15.69
C LYS A 421 -23.97 -11.66 15.48
N LYS A 422 -23.88 -12.44 16.55
CA LYS A 422 -24.22 -13.88 16.57
C LYS A 422 -25.26 -14.14 17.66
N GLY A 423 -26.53 -14.21 17.29
CA GLY A 423 -27.62 -14.27 18.27
C GLY A 423 -27.63 -12.99 19.12
N CYS A 424 -27.47 -13.14 20.44
CA CYS A 424 -27.37 -12.03 21.40
C CYS A 424 -25.93 -11.53 21.60
N ASP A 425 -24.92 -12.23 21.09
CA ASP A 425 -23.51 -11.88 21.28
C ASP A 425 -23.02 -10.92 20.18
N PHE A 426 -22.36 -9.84 20.59
CA PHE A 426 -21.58 -8.98 19.72
C PHE A 426 -20.09 -9.35 19.84
N ILE A 427 -19.41 -9.55 18.71
CA ILE A 427 -17.98 -9.89 18.64
C ILE A 427 -17.27 -8.76 17.89
N PRO A 428 -16.44 -7.93 18.57
CA PRO A 428 -15.71 -6.86 17.93
C PRO A 428 -14.70 -7.43 16.93
N THR A 429 -14.52 -6.72 15.80
CA THR A 429 -13.55 -7.12 14.77
C THR A 429 -12.17 -6.53 15.04
N HIS A 430 -11.19 -7.09 14.38
CA HIS A 430 -9.84 -6.53 14.40
C HIS A 430 -9.79 -5.12 13.76
N ALA A 431 -10.64 -4.84 12.76
CA ALA A 431 -10.72 -3.52 12.13
C ALA A 431 -11.18 -2.43 13.12
N LEU A 432 -12.08 -2.77 14.07
CA LEU A 432 -12.44 -1.85 15.15
C LEU A 432 -11.24 -1.56 16.06
N ALA A 433 -10.45 -2.59 16.44
CA ALA A 433 -9.27 -2.40 17.28
C ALA A 433 -8.23 -1.47 16.62
N MET A 434 -8.03 -1.61 15.29
CA MET A 434 -7.07 -0.80 14.54
C MET A 434 -7.57 0.61 14.24
N SER A 435 -8.90 0.85 14.35
CA SER A 435 -9.52 2.11 13.94
C SER A 435 -9.01 3.29 14.77
N THR A 436 -8.67 4.38 14.07
CA THR A 436 -8.37 5.67 14.71
C THR A 436 -9.60 6.32 15.34
N GLN A 437 -10.79 5.78 15.08
CA GLN A 437 -12.07 6.23 15.63
C GLN A 437 -12.56 5.38 16.82
N LEU A 438 -11.81 4.36 17.23
CA LEU A 438 -12.16 3.57 18.42
C LEU A 438 -12.20 4.49 19.64
N ASN A 439 -13.31 4.45 20.38
CA ASN A 439 -13.42 5.12 21.67
C ASN A 439 -12.45 4.47 22.68
N PRO A 440 -11.48 5.21 23.26
CA PRO A 440 -10.51 4.67 24.19
C PRO A 440 -11.13 3.95 25.40
N ASP A 441 -12.32 4.37 25.81
CA ASP A 441 -13.03 3.88 26.99
C ASP A 441 -14.01 2.73 26.68
N ALA A 442 -14.15 2.35 25.39
CA ALA A 442 -15.10 1.31 24.97
C ALA A 442 -14.77 -0.09 25.52
N PHE A 443 -13.49 -0.38 25.75
CA PHE A 443 -13.00 -1.67 26.21
C PHE A 443 -11.95 -1.52 27.30
N CYS A 444 -11.93 -2.45 28.25
CA CYS A 444 -10.78 -2.57 29.12
C CYS A 444 -9.51 -2.77 28.27
N ARG A 445 -8.48 -2.00 28.54
CA ARG A 445 -7.22 -2.02 27.82
C ARG A 445 -6.15 -2.69 28.67
N GLN A 446 -5.36 -3.58 28.06
CA GLN A 446 -4.24 -4.25 28.68
C GLN A 446 -2.97 -3.98 27.89
N GLU A 447 -2.06 -3.25 28.49
CA GLU A 447 -0.69 -3.08 28.00
C GLU A 447 0.10 -4.37 28.20
N VAL A 448 0.87 -4.81 27.20
CA VAL A 448 1.62 -6.06 27.23
C VAL A 448 3.12 -5.83 27.01
N SER A 449 3.95 -6.75 27.52
CA SER A 449 5.38 -6.77 27.20
C SER A 449 5.63 -7.11 25.73
N TYR A 450 6.84 -6.90 25.25
CA TYR A 450 7.24 -7.29 23.89
C TYR A 450 7.01 -8.79 23.63
N GLU A 451 7.41 -9.65 24.58
CA GLU A 451 7.26 -11.09 24.48
C GLU A 451 5.80 -11.51 24.41
N GLN A 452 4.95 -10.87 25.23
CA GLN A 452 3.50 -11.08 25.21
C GLN A 452 2.86 -10.57 23.91
N ALA A 453 3.34 -9.43 23.37
CA ALA A 453 2.89 -8.89 22.10
C ALA A 453 3.21 -9.85 20.93
N ILE A 454 4.43 -10.40 20.89
CA ILE A 454 4.82 -11.39 19.88
C ILE A 454 4.01 -12.67 20.01
N ALA A 455 3.82 -13.19 21.25
CA ALA A 455 2.96 -14.36 21.48
C ALA A 455 1.54 -14.10 21.01
N TYR A 456 0.97 -12.91 21.30
CA TYR A 456 -0.33 -12.49 20.79
C TYR A 456 -0.39 -12.48 19.26
N LEU A 457 0.60 -11.89 18.59
CA LEU A 457 0.68 -11.81 17.13
C LEU A 457 0.90 -13.18 16.45
N ARG A 458 1.44 -14.16 17.18
CA ARG A 458 1.50 -15.56 16.74
C ARG A 458 0.17 -16.30 16.91
N GLY A 459 -0.79 -15.70 17.60
CA GLY A 459 -2.08 -16.31 17.93
C GLY A 459 -2.00 -17.28 19.11
N GLU A 460 -0.96 -17.17 19.94
CA GLU A 460 -0.79 -17.95 21.16
C GLU A 460 -1.68 -17.40 22.27
N THR A 461 -1.92 -18.22 23.28
CA THR A 461 -2.59 -17.78 24.51
C THR A 461 -1.60 -17.03 25.38
N ILE A 462 -1.95 -15.79 25.74
CA ILE A 462 -1.14 -14.99 26.66
C ILE A 462 -1.74 -15.04 28.07
N ALA A 463 -0.89 -15.24 29.06
CA ALA A 463 -1.29 -15.15 30.46
C ALA A 463 -1.38 -13.66 30.84
N LEU A 464 -2.56 -13.26 31.29
CA LEU A 464 -2.87 -11.89 31.68
C LEU A 464 -3.58 -11.94 33.05
N ASP A 465 -3.04 -11.26 34.03
CA ASP A 465 -3.56 -11.26 35.39
C ASP A 465 -4.70 -10.24 35.54
N ARG A 466 -5.72 -10.64 36.31
CA ARG A 466 -6.80 -9.75 36.80
C ARG A 466 -7.62 -9.02 35.73
N LEU A 467 -7.84 -9.62 34.58
CA LEU A 467 -8.69 -9.05 33.54
C LEU A 467 -10.20 -9.23 33.85
N PRO A 468 -11.04 -8.24 33.47
CA PRO A 468 -12.49 -8.43 33.48
C PRO A 468 -12.92 -9.51 32.49
N LEU A 469 -14.06 -10.16 32.74
CA LEU A 469 -14.67 -11.06 31.77
C LEU A 469 -15.10 -10.29 30.52
N GLY A 470 -15.02 -10.94 29.37
CA GLY A 470 -15.43 -10.35 28.09
C GLY A 470 -14.25 -9.95 27.20
N PHE A 471 -14.47 -8.93 26.36
CA PHE A 471 -13.46 -8.47 25.39
C PHE A 471 -12.51 -7.47 26.04
N VAL A 472 -11.21 -7.69 25.82
CA VAL A 472 -10.13 -6.82 26.29
C VAL A 472 -9.26 -6.42 25.11
N LEU A 473 -8.94 -5.13 25.01
CA LEU A 473 -8.08 -4.58 23.98
C LEU A 473 -6.62 -4.74 24.39
N ILE A 474 -5.87 -5.50 23.65
CA ILE A 474 -4.43 -5.66 23.84
C ILE A 474 -3.70 -4.50 23.18
N ALA A 475 -2.76 -3.90 23.90
CA ALA A 475 -1.96 -2.79 23.40
C ALA A 475 -0.46 -2.97 23.70
N TYR A 476 0.38 -2.38 22.87
CA TYR A 476 1.81 -2.32 23.01
C TYR A 476 2.30 -0.89 22.75
N LYS A 477 3.07 -0.33 23.70
CA LYS A 477 3.50 1.08 23.65
C LYS A 477 2.34 2.04 23.35
N ASN A 478 1.22 1.83 24.02
CA ASN A 478 -0.03 2.58 23.81
C ASN A 478 -0.67 2.42 22.41
N GLU A 479 -0.23 1.51 21.54
CA GLU A 479 -0.91 1.21 20.27
C GLU A 479 -1.70 -0.11 20.35
N PRO A 480 -2.99 -0.11 19.96
CA PRO A 480 -3.79 -1.33 19.91
C PRO A 480 -3.20 -2.38 18.98
N LEU A 481 -3.17 -3.63 19.43
CA LEU A 481 -2.81 -4.80 18.63
C LEU A 481 -4.02 -5.65 18.24
N GLY A 482 -5.13 -5.55 18.97
CA GLY A 482 -6.35 -6.29 18.73
C GLY A 482 -7.02 -6.78 20.01
N PHE A 483 -7.96 -7.71 19.90
CA PHE A 483 -8.75 -8.19 21.02
C PHE A 483 -8.39 -9.59 21.49
N VAL A 484 -8.59 -9.85 22.80
CA VAL A 484 -8.78 -11.17 23.37
C VAL A 484 -10.18 -11.26 24.01
N LYS A 485 -10.76 -12.45 24.11
CA LYS A 485 -11.96 -12.71 24.94
C LYS A 485 -11.53 -13.47 26.19
N ASN A 486 -11.64 -12.80 27.34
CA ASN A 486 -11.38 -13.42 28.64
C ASN A 486 -12.63 -14.20 29.10
N LEU A 487 -12.46 -15.50 29.34
CA LEU A 487 -13.50 -16.42 29.82
C LEU A 487 -13.34 -16.74 31.32
N GLY A 488 -12.43 -16.06 32.02
CA GLY A 488 -12.11 -16.27 33.43
C GLY A 488 -10.99 -17.30 33.66
N ASN A 489 -11.13 -18.49 33.10
CA ASN A 489 -10.12 -19.56 33.22
C ASN A 489 -9.13 -19.59 32.06
N ARG A 490 -9.41 -18.90 30.97
CA ARG A 490 -8.54 -18.76 29.78
C ARG A 490 -8.87 -17.53 28.97
N THR A 491 -7.94 -17.09 28.15
CA THR A 491 -8.13 -16.02 27.15
C THR A 491 -8.12 -16.61 25.74
N ASN A 492 -9.11 -16.27 24.92
CA ASN A 492 -9.13 -16.61 23.51
C ASN A 492 -8.51 -15.45 22.71
N ASN A 493 -7.44 -15.74 22.00
CA ASN A 493 -6.79 -14.79 21.09
C ASN A 493 -7.65 -14.60 19.84
N LEU A 494 -8.02 -13.33 19.54
CA LEU A 494 -8.86 -12.97 18.38
C LEU A 494 -8.06 -12.35 17.22
N TYR A 495 -6.74 -12.39 17.29
CA TYR A 495 -5.90 -11.91 16.18
C TYR A 495 -6.19 -12.71 14.90
N PRO A 496 -6.35 -12.07 13.73
CA PRO A 496 -6.69 -12.75 12.48
C PRO A 496 -5.68 -13.85 12.14
N ARG A 497 -6.19 -15.04 11.81
CA ARG A 497 -5.33 -16.21 11.56
C ARG A 497 -4.37 -16.01 10.38
N GLU A 498 -4.83 -15.30 9.36
CA GLU A 498 -4.12 -15.02 8.14
C GLU A 498 -2.94 -14.06 8.36
N TRP A 499 -3.02 -13.21 9.40
CA TRP A 499 -2.04 -12.15 9.70
C TRP A 499 -0.99 -12.56 10.73
N ARG A 500 -1.09 -13.78 11.27
CA ARG A 500 -0.20 -14.28 12.32
C ARG A 500 1.25 -14.37 11.86
N ILE A 501 2.16 -14.03 12.74
CA ILE A 501 3.58 -14.32 12.58
C ILE A 501 3.75 -15.84 12.57
N ARG A 502 4.26 -16.38 11.46
CA ARG A 502 4.43 -17.84 11.27
C ARG A 502 5.82 -18.33 11.64
N SER A 503 6.81 -17.42 11.74
CA SER A 503 8.17 -17.79 12.11
C SER A 503 8.23 -18.23 13.57
N SER A 504 8.86 -19.38 13.81
CA SER A 504 9.15 -19.91 15.16
C SER A 504 10.41 -19.31 15.77
N HIS A 505 11.31 -18.74 14.93
CA HIS A 505 12.56 -18.17 15.38
C HIS A 505 12.40 -16.68 15.66
N LEU A 506 12.73 -16.26 16.87
CA LEU A 506 12.89 -14.85 17.22
C LEU A 506 14.27 -14.38 16.75
N PRO A 507 14.42 -13.12 16.35
CA PRO A 507 15.73 -12.54 16.10
C PRO A 507 16.54 -12.55 17.42
N GLU A 508 17.86 -12.81 17.32
CA GLU A 508 18.74 -12.81 18.48
C GLU A 508 18.79 -11.43 19.17
N LYS A 509 18.71 -10.37 18.40
CA LYS A 509 18.65 -8.99 18.87
C LYS A 509 17.25 -8.43 18.63
N ARG A 510 16.68 -7.81 19.67
CA ARG A 510 15.47 -7.02 19.56
C ARG A 510 15.80 -5.70 18.85
N GLU A 511 15.23 -5.49 17.67
CA GLU A 511 15.46 -4.33 16.82
C GLU A 511 14.14 -3.61 16.59
N GLU A 512 13.85 -2.63 17.43
CA GLU A 512 12.65 -1.82 17.30
C GLU A 512 13.02 -0.42 16.81
N PRO A 513 12.38 0.08 15.73
CA PRO A 513 12.62 1.43 15.25
C PRO A 513 12.25 2.52 16.28
N PHE A 514 11.34 2.21 17.21
CA PHE A 514 10.80 3.18 18.16
C PHE A 514 11.08 2.79 19.61
N GLY A 515 11.60 3.77 20.37
CA GLY A 515 11.82 3.68 21.82
C GLY A 515 10.59 4.00 22.66
N MET A 516 10.82 4.47 23.90
CA MET A 516 9.74 4.87 24.82
C MET A 516 9.09 6.20 24.43
N VAL A 517 7.86 6.44 24.95
CA VAL A 517 7.14 7.71 24.85
C VAL A 517 7.98 8.85 25.41
N ILE A 518 8.00 9.99 24.72
CA ILE A 518 8.60 11.22 25.27
C ILE A 518 7.65 11.78 26.32
N GLU A 519 8.02 11.72 27.58
CA GLU A 519 7.27 12.40 28.66
C GLU A 519 7.46 13.93 28.64
N ASP A 520 8.39 14.44 27.85
CA ASP A 520 8.71 15.88 27.80
C ASP A 520 8.23 16.52 26.50
N SER A 521 7.06 17.18 26.59
CA SER A 521 6.40 17.89 25.47
C SER A 521 7.16 19.14 24.98
N THR A 522 8.32 19.47 25.54
CA THR A 522 9.14 20.62 25.16
C THR A 522 10.21 20.31 24.12
N LYS A 523 10.49 19.05 23.86
CA LYS A 523 11.42 18.60 22.80
C LYS A 523 10.63 18.16 21.59
N ASN A 524 10.86 18.83 20.47
CA ASN A 524 10.31 18.43 19.19
C ASN A 524 10.71 16.96 18.94
N PRO A 525 9.79 15.98 18.82
CA PRO A 525 10.13 14.58 18.68
C PRO A 525 10.77 14.22 17.33
N ILE A 526 10.88 15.20 16.43
CA ILE A 526 11.39 15.04 15.08
C ILE A 526 12.31 16.23 14.78
N PRO A 527 13.59 16.00 14.32
CA PRO A 527 14.47 17.07 13.88
C PRO A 527 13.95 17.81 12.67
#